data_622593fecf9a89fa8db91eb410a4cfc3
#
_entry.id   622593fecf9a89fa8db91eb410a4cfc3
#
_cell.length_a   1.000
_cell.length_b   1.000
_cell.length_c   1.000
_cell.angle_alpha   90.00
_cell.angle_beta   90.00
_cell.angle_gamma   90.00
#
_symmetry.space_group_name_H-M   'P 1'
#
loop_
_entity.id
_entity.type
_entity.pdbx_description
1 polymer ?
#
loop_
_entity_poly.entity_id
_entity_poly.type
_entity_poly.pdbx_seq_one_letter_code
_entity_poly.pdbx_strand_id
1 'polypeptide(L)'
;MAFDGFITKSIIEELKPHLIGGKINKVFEPTKNDIVLSIYSNGNNYTLALSSNPETCRIGLTTYSKPNPQVAPNFCMLLRKYLIGSKIIDISTMDLERTVQIKFEAYNELNDLVIRKLFVEIMSRQSNIILTNENNIIIDTLKHVESGTRELLPAHEFEFTAINKESFLKLNSFDEFYNTFNSSDEKTLSKIMPSQL
;
A
#
# COMPACT_ATOMS: atom_id res chain seq x y z
N MET A 1 -12.88 -8.65 9.81
CA MET A 1 -11.76 -8.08 10.60
C MET A 1 -11.37 -6.79 9.91
N ALA A 2 -11.43 -5.67 10.59
CA ALA A 2 -11.00 -4.39 10.01
C ALA A 2 -9.47 -4.34 10.00
N PHE A 3 -8.87 -3.95 8.88
CA PHE A 3 -7.46 -3.62 8.82
C PHE A 3 -7.26 -2.25 9.48
N ASP A 4 -6.69 -2.22 10.66
CA ASP A 4 -6.19 -1.00 11.30
C ASP A 4 -4.69 -0.82 11.09
N GLY A 5 -4.11 0.23 11.62
CA GLY A 5 -2.69 0.53 11.46
C GLY A 5 -1.78 -0.52 12.08
N PHE A 6 -2.16 -1.12 13.23
CA PHE A 6 -1.38 -2.18 13.88
C PHE A 6 -1.35 -3.46 13.07
N ILE A 7 -2.53 -3.90 12.63
CA ILE A 7 -2.65 -5.10 11.79
C ILE A 7 -1.89 -4.89 10.49
N THR A 8 -2.03 -3.72 9.86
CA THR A 8 -1.30 -3.39 8.64
C THR A 8 0.21 -3.49 8.86
N LYS A 9 0.73 -2.85 9.92
CA LYS A 9 2.16 -2.90 10.26
C LYS A 9 2.64 -4.32 10.53
N SER A 10 1.89 -5.10 11.32
CA SER A 10 2.24 -6.49 11.65
C SER A 10 2.30 -7.36 10.40
N ILE A 11 1.34 -7.24 9.50
CA ILE A 11 1.34 -7.97 8.22
C ILE A 11 2.54 -7.56 7.37
N ILE A 12 2.89 -6.27 7.31
CA ILE A 12 4.06 -5.83 6.54
C ILE A 12 5.35 -6.42 7.10
N GLU A 13 5.53 -6.46 8.41
CA GLU A 13 6.70 -7.11 9.01
C GLU A 13 6.76 -8.62 8.72
N GLU A 14 5.62 -9.30 8.65
CA GLU A 14 5.53 -10.70 8.23
C GLU A 14 5.88 -10.88 6.74
N LEU A 15 5.44 -9.96 5.87
CA LEU A 15 5.66 -10.04 4.43
C LEU A 15 7.13 -9.77 4.02
N LYS A 16 7.82 -8.87 4.70
CA LYS A 16 9.18 -8.43 4.36
C LYS A 16 10.17 -9.58 4.11
N PRO A 17 10.34 -10.54 5.04
CA PRO A 17 11.34 -11.61 4.86
C PRO A 17 11.04 -12.53 3.68
N HIS A 18 9.79 -12.61 3.26
CA HIS A 18 9.37 -13.44 2.14
C HIS A 18 9.47 -12.73 0.79
N LEU A 19 9.23 -11.42 0.75
CA LEU A 19 9.02 -10.69 -0.49
C LEU A 19 10.17 -9.77 -0.89
N ILE A 20 10.95 -9.24 0.07
CA ILE A 20 12.10 -8.37 -0.26
C ILE A 20 13.15 -9.19 -1.02
N GLY A 21 13.64 -8.61 -2.11
CA GLY A 21 14.54 -9.28 -3.06
C GLY A 21 13.81 -10.11 -4.13
N GLY A 22 12.50 -10.32 -3.96
CA GLY A 22 11.68 -11.09 -4.90
C GLY A 22 11.43 -10.38 -6.21
N LYS A 23 11.32 -11.18 -7.28
CA LYS A 23 11.07 -10.72 -8.65
C LYS A 23 9.60 -10.91 -9.01
N ILE A 24 8.99 -9.89 -9.62
CA ILE A 24 7.61 -9.97 -10.12
C ILE A 24 7.58 -10.78 -11.41
N ASN A 25 6.89 -11.91 -11.39
CA ASN A 25 6.74 -12.79 -12.56
C ASN A 25 5.46 -12.50 -13.34
N LYS A 26 4.33 -12.29 -12.63
CA LYS A 26 3.02 -12.08 -13.27
C LYS A 26 2.20 -11.08 -12.47
N VAL A 27 1.34 -10.36 -13.18
CA VAL A 27 0.34 -9.45 -12.60
C VAL A 27 -1.03 -9.81 -13.15
N PHE A 28 -2.01 -9.89 -12.26
CA PHE A 28 -3.41 -10.17 -12.58
C PHE A 28 -4.34 -9.17 -11.91
N GLU A 29 -5.47 -8.92 -12.53
CA GLU A 29 -6.59 -8.12 -11.99
C GLU A 29 -7.86 -8.96 -12.11
N PRO A 30 -8.09 -9.91 -11.17
CA PRO A 30 -9.23 -10.82 -11.27
C PRO A 30 -10.57 -10.11 -11.09
N THR A 31 -10.61 -8.99 -10.39
CA THR A 31 -11.80 -8.13 -10.25
C THR A 31 -11.38 -6.67 -10.31
N LYS A 32 -12.35 -5.76 -10.53
CA LYS A 32 -12.13 -4.30 -10.55
C LYS A 32 -11.55 -3.70 -9.27
N ASN A 33 -11.43 -4.49 -8.19
CA ASN A 33 -10.92 -4.05 -6.90
C ASN A 33 -9.67 -4.81 -6.45
N ASP A 34 -9.26 -5.84 -7.17
CA ASP A 34 -8.21 -6.76 -6.72
C ASP A 34 -7.05 -6.81 -7.72
N ILE A 35 -5.84 -6.64 -7.22
CA ILE A 35 -4.59 -6.91 -7.96
C ILE A 35 -3.89 -8.09 -7.29
N VAL A 36 -3.35 -8.98 -8.09
CA VAL A 36 -2.59 -10.15 -7.62
C VAL A 36 -1.23 -10.15 -8.29
N LEU A 37 -0.17 -10.16 -7.47
CA LEU A 37 1.22 -10.24 -7.91
C LEU A 37 1.75 -11.65 -7.67
N SER A 38 2.26 -12.30 -8.70
CA SER A 38 3.05 -13.53 -8.57
C SER A 38 4.53 -13.16 -8.46
N ILE A 39 5.15 -13.58 -7.36
CA ILE A 39 6.48 -13.17 -6.94
C ILE A 39 7.34 -14.40 -6.73
N TYR A 40 8.52 -14.42 -7.32
CA TYR A 40 9.54 -15.45 -7.03
C TYR A 40 10.58 -14.86 -6.10
N SER A 41 10.74 -15.47 -4.93
CA SER A 41 11.67 -15.00 -3.91
C SER A 41 12.23 -16.17 -3.11
N ASN A 42 13.53 -16.18 -2.85
CA ASN A 42 14.20 -17.17 -2.00
C ASN A 42 13.85 -18.64 -2.39
N GLY A 43 13.79 -18.95 -3.69
CA GLY A 43 13.47 -20.29 -4.18
C GLY A 43 11.97 -20.66 -4.17
N ASN A 44 11.10 -19.78 -3.71
CA ASN A 44 9.67 -20.01 -3.57
C ASN A 44 8.84 -19.08 -4.45
N ASN A 45 7.63 -19.54 -4.81
CA ASN A 45 6.64 -18.70 -5.47
C ASN A 45 5.61 -18.23 -4.45
N TYR A 46 5.44 -16.93 -4.36
CA TYR A 46 4.45 -16.27 -3.51
C TYR A 46 3.38 -15.60 -4.36
N THR A 47 2.16 -15.60 -3.85
CA THR A 47 1.04 -14.86 -4.46
C THR A 47 0.60 -13.79 -3.48
N LEU A 48 0.87 -12.52 -3.80
CA LEU A 48 0.47 -11.36 -3.01
C LEU A 48 -0.83 -10.80 -3.55
N ALA A 49 -1.87 -10.80 -2.72
CA ALA A 49 -3.17 -10.22 -3.04
C ALA A 49 -3.27 -8.80 -2.43
N LEU A 50 -3.67 -7.86 -3.26
CA LEU A 50 -3.95 -6.47 -2.92
C LEU A 50 -5.42 -6.21 -3.25
N SER A 51 -6.22 -5.80 -2.26
CA SER A 51 -7.65 -5.54 -2.46
C SER A 51 -8.02 -4.14 -2.00
N SER A 52 -8.63 -3.39 -2.90
CA SER A 52 -9.26 -2.09 -2.64
C SER A 52 -10.78 -2.19 -2.49
N ASN A 53 -11.31 -3.40 -2.25
CA ASN A 53 -12.75 -3.59 -2.02
C ASN A 53 -13.15 -2.87 -0.72
N PRO A 54 -14.21 -2.03 -0.72
CA PRO A 54 -14.62 -1.25 0.46
C PRO A 54 -14.89 -2.08 1.72
N GLU A 55 -15.38 -3.31 1.55
CA GLU A 55 -15.75 -4.19 2.66
C GLU A 55 -14.60 -5.11 3.11
N THR A 56 -13.69 -5.46 2.18
CA THR A 56 -12.65 -6.48 2.38
C THR A 56 -11.28 -6.01 1.92
N CYS A 57 -11.02 -4.68 2.00
CA CYS A 57 -9.71 -4.13 1.64
C CYS A 57 -8.60 -4.77 2.48
N ARG A 58 -7.52 -5.18 1.83
CA ARG A 58 -6.42 -5.89 2.48
C ARG A 58 -5.17 -6.02 1.62
N ILE A 59 -4.08 -6.36 2.26
CA ILE A 59 -2.86 -6.87 1.65
C ILE A 59 -2.46 -8.16 2.35
N GLY A 60 -1.96 -9.15 1.62
CA GLY A 60 -1.47 -10.40 2.24
C GLY A 60 -1.17 -11.49 1.22
N LEU A 61 -0.42 -12.49 1.66
CA LEU A 61 -0.20 -13.70 0.86
C LEU A 61 -1.48 -14.53 0.79
N THR A 62 -1.67 -15.19 -0.34
CA THR A 62 -2.82 -16.06 -0.57
C THR A 62 -2.44 -17.28 -1.40
N THR A 63 -3.10 -18.38 -1.13
CA THR A 63 -3.11 -19.58 -2.00
C THR A 63 -4.37 -19.63 -2.87
N TYR A 64 -5.34 -18.75 -2.58
CA TYR A 64 -6.60 -18.71 -3.30
C TYR A 64 -6.46 -17.95 -4.61
N SER A 65 -6.94 -18.54 -5.70
CA SER A 65 -6.97 -17.97 -7.04
C SER A 65 -8.41 -17.69 -7.46
N LYS A 66 -8.69 -16.45 -7.87
CA LYS A 66 -9.92 -16.07 -8.56
C LYS A 66 -9.74 -16.22 -10.07
N PRO A 67 -10.79 -16.55 -10.83
CA PRO A 67 -10.72 -16.53 -12.28
C PRO A 67 -10.40 -15.13 -12.79
N ASN A 68 -9.54 -15.06 -13.80
CA ASN A 68 -9.18 -13.80 -14.45
C ASN A 68 -10.16 -13.50 -15.59
N PRO A 69 -10.43 -12.22 -15.91
CA PRO A 69 -11.19 -11.85 -17.08
C PRO A 69 -10.45 -12.29 -18.36
N GLN A 70 -11.19 -12.53 -19.45
CA GLN A 70 -10.62 -12.92 -20.75
C GLN A 70 -9.68 -11.83 -21.30
N VAL A 71 -10.03 -10.56 -21.09
CA VAL A 71 -9.22 -9.41 -21.48
C VAL A 71 -8.74 -8.73 -20.20
N ALA A 72 -7.43 -8.52 -20.09
CA ALA A 72 -6.86 -7.84 -18.93
C ALA A 72 -7.26 -6.35 -18.94
N PRO A 73 -7.72 -5.80 -17.79
CA PRO A 73 -8.04 -4.38 -17.68
C PRO A 73 -6.81 -3.48 -17.89
N ASN A 74 -7.06 -2.19 -18.22
CA ASN A 74 -5.99 -1.23 -18.53
C ASN A 74 -4.96 -1.09 -17.42
N PHE A 75 -5.40 -0.98 -16.17
CA PHE A 75 -4.48 -0.84 -15.03
C PHE A 75 -3.61 -2.09 -14.85
N CYS A 76 -4.17 -3.30 -15.05
CA CYS A 76 -3.40 -4.55 -15.07
C CYS A 76 -2.32 -4.54 -16.16
N MET A 77 -2.67 -4.10 -17.38
CA MET A 77 -1.73 -4.02 -18.50
C MET A 77 -0.60 -3.02 -18.20
N LEU A 78 -0.93 -1.91 -17.59
CA LEU A 78 0.03 -0.90 -17.15
C LEU A 78 0.95 -1.45 -16.05
N LEU A 79 0.41 -2.11 -15.03
CA LEU A 79 1.22 -2.77 -14.02
C LEU A 79 2.15 -3.84 -14.61
N ARG A 80 1.69 -4.61 -15.61
CA ARG A 80 2.53 -5.57 -16.34
C ARG A 80 3.71 -4.88 -17.02
N LYS A 81 3.45 -3.76 -17.72
CA LYS A 81 4.48 -2.98 -18.41
C LYS A 81 5.58 -2.51 -17.46
N TYR A 82 5.21 -2.02 -16.27
CA TYR A 82 6.15 -1.38 -15.35
C TYR A 82 6.74 -2.29 -14.28
N LEU A 83 6.06 -3.38 -13.90
CA LEU A 83 6.45 -4.20 -12.76
C LEU A 83 6.93 -5.60 -13.13
N ILE A 84 6.55 -6.19 -14.28
CA ILE A 84 7.06 -7.53 -14.63
C ILE A 84 8.57 -7.46 -14.80
N GLY A 85 9.26 -8.38 -14.12
CA GLY A 85 10.73 -8.44 -14.12
C GLY A 85 11.39 -7.54 -13.08
N SER A 86 10.66 -6.61 -12.44
CA SER A 86 11.19 -5.77 -11.37
C SER A 86 11.44 -6.56 -10.08
N LYS A 87 12.30 -6.01 -9.23
CA LYS A 87 12.66 -6.57 -7.92
C LYS A 87 12.05 -5.72 -6.81
N ILE A 88 11.43 -6.35 -5.82
CA ILE A 88 10.96 -5.68 -4.61
C ILE A 88 12.17 -5.34 -3.75
N ILE A 89 12.36 -4.06 -3.45
CA ILE A 89 13.47 -3.57 -2.63
C ILE A 89 13.04 -3.09 -1.25
N ASP A 90 11.77 -2.71 -1.08
CA ASP A 90 11.21 -2.29 0.21
C ASP A 90 9.71 -2.52 0.26
N ILE A 91 9.20 -2.80 1.46
CA ILE A 91 7.77 -2.80 1.78
C ILE A 91 7.62 -2.11 3.13
N SER A 92 6.88 -1.01 3.18
CA SER A 92 6.77 -0.19 4.40
C SER A 92 5.41 0.48 4.54
N THR A 93 5.10 0.89 5.75
CA THR A 93 4.03 1.83 6.08
C THR A 93 4.63 3.03 6.80
N MET A 94 3.98 4.16 6.75
CA MET A 94 4.32 5.30 7.60
C MET A 94 3.64 5.12 8.96
N ASP A 95 4.42 4.95 10.01
CA ASP A 95 3.95 4.71 11.39
C ASP A 95 2.85 3.62 11.45
N LEU A 96 1.65 3.98 11.90
CA LEU A 96 0.46 3.13 11.95
C LEU A 96 -0.57 3.52 10.88
N GLU A 97 -0.11 4.10 9.77
CA GLU A 97 -0.98 4.39 8.65
C GLU A 97 -1.41 3.12 7.91
N ARG A 98 -2.60 3.20 7.31
CA ARG A 98 -3.16 2.10 6.51
C ARG A 98 -2.81 2.21 5.02
N THR A 99 -1.75 2.95 4.72
CA THR A 99 -1.16 3.05 3.39
C THR A 99 0.15 2.28 3.36
N VAL A 100 0.20 1.25 2.55
CA VAL A 100 1.39 0.44 2.33
C VAL A 100 2.10 0.93 1.08
N GLN A 101 3.41 1.13 1.17
CA GLN A 101 4.29 1.42 0.04
C GLN A 101 5.11 0.18 -0.29
N ILE A 102 5.09 -0.26 -1.54
CA ILE A 102 6.00 -1.28 -2.07
C ILE A 102 6.91 -0.59 -3.09
N LYS A 103 8.22 -0.63 -2.87
CA LYS A 103 9.21 -0.09 -3.80
C LYS A 103 9.79 -1.18 -4.67
N PHE A 104 9.89 -0.88 -5.94
CA PHE A 104 10.45 -1.76 -6.95
C PHE A 104 11.65 -1.11 -7.65
N GLU A 105 12.69 -1.90 -7.83
CA GLU A 105 13.77 -1.63 -8.76
C GLU A 105 13.38 -2.22 -10.13
N ALA A 106 13.27 -1.39 -11.13
CA ALA A 106 12.81 -1.75 -12.47
C ALA A 106 13.71 -1.14 -13.54
N TYR A 107 13.62 -1.64 -14.76
CA TYR A 107 14.28 -1.03 -15.93
C TYR A 107 13.24 -0.29 -16.77
N ASN A 108 13.59 0.91 -17.23
CA ASN A 108 12.77 1.66 -18.18
C ASN A 108 13.00 1.18 -19.63
N GLU A 109 12.33 1.81 -20.59
CA GLU A 109 12.44 1.48 -22.02
C GLU A 109 13.85 1.76 -22.59
N LEU A 110 14.64 2.62 -21.93
CA LEU A 110 16.03 2.93 -22.28
C LEU A 110 17.03 2.01 -21.56
N ASN A 111 16.54 1.03 -20.80
CA ASN A 111 17.32 0.13 -19.97
C ASN A 111 18.06 0.81 -18.80
N ASP A 112 17.57 1.98 -18.35
CA ASP A 112 18.06 2.62 -17.13
C ASP A 112 17.35 2.04 -15.92
N LEU A 113 18.10 1.93 -14.82
CA LEU A 113 17.55 1.51 -13.53
C LEU A 113 16.69 2.63 -12.94
N VAL A 114 15.44 2.33 -12.65
CA VAL A 114 14.47 3.29 -12.10
C VAL A 114 13.73 2.69 -10.91
N ILE A 115 13.27 3.57 -10.02
CA ILE A 115 12.39 3.17 -8.91
C ILE A 115 10.94 3.41 -9.30
N ARG A 116 10.11 2.39 -8.99
CA ARG A 116 8.65 2.48 -9.06
C ARG A 116 8.08 2.23 -7.68
N LYS A 117 6.99 2.89 -7.33
CA LYS A 117 6.32 2.69 -6.05
C LYS A 117 4.86 2.32 -6.31
N LEU A 118 4.40 1.31 -5.59
CA LEU A 118 2.98 0.92 -5.58
C LEU A 118 2.45 1.21 -4.18
N PHE A 119 1.49 2.11 -4.09
CA PHE A 119 0.79 2.41 -2.86
C PHE A 119 -0.51 1.63 -2.80
N VAL A 120 -0.75 1.01 -1.66
CA VAL A 120 -1.98 0.25 -1.38
C VAL A 120 -2.64 0.90 -0.17
N GLU A 121 -3.74 1.58 -0.41
CA GLU A 121 -4.53 2.25 0.61
C GLU A 121 -5.63 1.32 1.10
N ILE A 122 -5.66 1.06 2.41
CA ILE A 122 -6.58 0.13 3.07
C ILE A 122 -7.54 0.96 3.93
N MET A 123 -8.39 1.75 3.28
CA MET A 123 -9.24 2.78 3.91
C MET A 123 -10.72 2.60 3.55
N SER A 124 -11.23 1.38 3.57
CA SER A 124 -12.63 1.09 3.26
C SER A 124 -13.06 1.70 1.92
N ARG A 125 -13.99 2.63 1.89
CA ARG A 125 -14.51 3.25 0.66
C ARG A 125 -13.44 4.04 -0.11
N GLN A 126 -12.43 4.57 0.57
CA GLN A 126 -11.32 5.32 -0.01
C GLN A 126 -10.13 4.44 -0.40
N SER A 127 -10.26 3.11 -0.24
CA SER A 127 -9.19 2.17 -0.62
C SER A 127 -8.88 2.26 -2.10
N ASN A 128 -7.59 2.29 -2.43
CA ASN A 128 -7.10 2.39 -3.81
C ASN A 128 -5.75 1.68 -3.97
N ILE A 129 -5.32 1.48 -5.19
CA ILE A 129 -3.98 0.99 -5.55
C ILE A 129 -3.42 1.95 -6.59
N ILE A 130 -2.28 2.56 -6.28
CA ILE A 130 -1.71 3.68 -7.04
C ILE A 130 -0.29 3.32 -7.44
N LEU A 131 0.04 3.40 -8.73
CA LEU A 131 1.41 3.28 -9.23
C LEU A 131 2.00 4.66 -9.47
N THR A 132 3.20 4.89 -8.93
CA THR A 132 3.95 6.15 -9.12
C THR A 132 5.37 5.90 -9.60
N ASN A 133 6.01 6.95 -10.06
CA ASN A 133 7.46 7.01 -10.24
C ASN A 133 8.19 7.25 -8.90
N GLU A 134 9.51 7.43 -8.94
CA GLU A 134 10.34 7.71 -7.78
C GLU A 134 10.00 9.04 -7.07
N ASN A 135 9.49 10.02 -7.80
CA ASN A 135 9.11 11.36 -7.31
C ASN A 135 7.66 11.43 -6.85
N ASN A 136 6.98 10.29 -6.62
CA ASN A 136 5.58 10.17 -6.29
C ASN A 136 4.60 10.71 -7.34
N ILE A 137 5.03 10.97 -8.57
CA ILE A 137 4.10 11.34 -9.64
C ILE A 137 3.33 10.10 -10.07
N ILE A 138 2.02 10.19 -10.03
CA ILE A 138 1.09 9.11 -10.37
C ILE A 138 1.25 8.73 -11.83
N ILE A 139 1.54 7.46 -12.09
CA ILE A 139 1.54 6.89 -13.43
C ILE A 139 0.11 6.47 -13.77
N ASP A 140 -0.56 5.77 -12.85
CA ASP A 140 -1.99 5.46 -12.94
C ASP A 140 -2.51 4.92 -11.60
N THR A 141 -3.83 4.80 -11.47
CA THR A 141 -4.51 4.29 -10.28
C THR A 141 -5.61 3.30 -10.67
N LEU A 142 -5.89 2.35 -9.75
CA LEU A 142 -6.98 1.39 -9.97
C LEU A 142 -8.34 2.08 -10.01
N LYS A 143 -8.51 3.15 -9.21
CA LYS A 143 -9.72 3.98 -9.17
C LYS A 143 -9.32 5.44 -9.34
N HIS A 144 -9.72 6.06 -10.43
CA HIS A 144 -9.54 7.50 -10.65
C HIS A 144 -10.45 8.29 -9.72
N VAL A 145 -9.91 9.34 -9.10
CA VAL A 145 -10.62 10.28 -8.23
C VAL A 145 -10.39 11.69 -8.77
N GLU A 146 -11.44 12.31 -9.29
CA GLU A 146 -11.40 13.61 -10.00
C GLU A 146 -11.90 14.77 -9.15
N SER A 147 -12.53 14.48 -8.01
CA SER A 147 -13.17 15.52 -7.20
C SER A 147 -12.95 15.32 -5.70
N GLY A 148 -12.99 16.44 -4.97
CA GLY A 148 -12.88 16.47 -3.52
C GLY A 148 -11.56 17.08 -3.05
N THR A 149 -11.16 16.71 -1.85
CA THR A 149 -9.92 17.20 -1.21
C THR A 149 -8.66 16.51 -1.75
N ARG A 150 -8.81 15.54 -2.65
CA ARG A 150 -7.70 14.72 -3.14
C ARG A 150 -7.96 14.26 -4.57
N GLU A 151 -7.03 14.52 -5.45
CA GLU A 151 -7.07 14.08 -6.84
C GLU A 151 -6.09 12.92 -7.04
N LEU A 152 -6.61 11.79 -7.56
CA LEU A 152 -5.81 10.60 -7.88
C LEU A 152 -5.92 10.33 -9.38
N LEU A 153 -5.18 11.11 -10.15
CA LEU A 153 -5.15 11.06 -11.61
C LEU A 153 -3.70 10.96 -12.11
N PRO A 154 -3.48 10.41 -13.30
CA PRO A 154 -2.14 10.39 -13.93
C PRO A 154 -1.52 11.78 -14.01
N ALA A 155 -0.21 11.84 -13.83
CA ALA A 155 0.63 13.05 -13.80
C ALA A 155 0.44 14.00 -12.59
N HIS A 156 -0.47 13.68 -11.65
CA HIS A 156 -0.58 14.40 -10.38
C HIS A 156 0.41 13.82 -9.35
N GLU A 157 0.81 14.63 -8.38
CA GLU A 157 1.62 14.16 -7.27
C GLU A 157 0.76 13.36 -6.28
N PHE A 158 1.26 12.20 -5.87
CA PHE A 158 0.64 11.41 -4.81
C PHE A 158 1.08 11.96 -3.45
N GLU A 159 0.14 12.54 -2.73
CA GLU A 159 0.33 12.98 -1.37
C GLU A 159 -0.24 11.96 -0.38
N PHE A 160 0.53 11.64 0.64
CA PHE A 160 0.00 10.87 1.76
C PHE A 160 -1.06 11.68 2.48
N THR A 161 -2.18 11.05 2.79
CA THR A 161 -3.15 11.66 3.71
C THR A 161 -2.50 11.70 5.09
N ALA A 162 -1.82 12.79 5.41
CA ALA A 162 -1.17 12.95 6.70
C ALA A 162 -2.25 13.04 7.79
N ILE A 163 -2.22 12.13 8.74
CA ILE A 163 -2.94 12.32 10.00
C ILE A 163 -2.09 13.27 10.83
N ASN A 164 -2.57 14.49 11.07
CA ASN A 164 -1.92 15.53 11.88
C ASN A 164 -1.91 15.17 13.39
N LYS A 165 -1.75 13.90 13.73
CA LYS A 165 -1.72 13.40 15.10
C LYS A 165 -0.41 12.67 15.33
N GLU A 166 0.23 12.96 16.45
CA GLU A 166 1.44 12.25 16.84
C GLU A 166 1.13 10.77 17.10
N SER A 167 1.95 9.90 16.53
CA SER A 167 1.85 8.46 16.77
C SER A 167 2.29 8.16 18.20
N PHE A 168 1.45 7.45 18.94
CA PHE A 168 1.80 6.99 20.30
C PHE A 168 3.01 6.02 20.31
N LEU A 169 3.40 5.43 19.18
CA LEU A 169 4.64 4.65 19.04
C LEU A 169 5.91 5.48 19.24
N LYS A 170 5.80 6.81 19.20
CA LYS A 170 6.91 7.73 19.50
C LYS A 170 7.05 8.02 20.99
N LEU A 171 6.06 7.65 21.81
CA LEU A 171 6.11 7.83 23.25
C LEU A 171 7.01 6.74 23.87
N ASN A 172 8.09 7.17 24.52
CA ASN A 172 9.09 6.26 25.06
C ASN A 172 8.87 5.96 26.56
N SER A 173 7.97 6.69 27.22
CA SER A 173 7.67 6.51 28.65
C SER A 173 6.23 6.81 28.99
N PHE A 174 5.80 6.29 30.17
CA PHE A 174 4.49 6.62 30.73
C PHE A 174 4.38 8.12 31.06
N ASP A 175 5.44 8.76 31.46
CA ASP A 175 5.45 10.20 31.79
C ASP A 175 5.22 11.06 30.54
N GLU A 176 5.82 10.72 29.40
CA GLU A 176 5.51 11.37 28.12
C GLU A 176 4.06 11.18 27.71
N PHE A 177 3.53 9.97 27.84
CA PHE A 177 2.11 9.68 27.57
C PHE A 177 1.21 10.54 28.49
N TYR A 178 1.49 10.54 29.80
CA TYR A 178 0.71 11.28 30.78
C TYR A 178 0.74 12.78 30.57
N ASN A 179 1.89 13.34 30.22
CA ASN A 179 2.05 14.75 29.90
C ASN A 179 1.31 15.14 28.62
N THR A 180 1.42 14.34 27.56
CA THR A 180 0.69 14.54 26.30
C THR A 180 -0.82 14.48 26.53
N PHE A 181 -1.28 13.53 27.36
CA PHE A 181 -2.69 13.40 27.71
C PHE A 181 -3.21 14.62 28.48
N ASN A 182 -2.46 15.11 29.47
CA ASN A 182 -2.87 16.24 30.30
C ASN A 182 -2.76 17.61 29.60
N SER A 183 -1.88 17.74 28.62
CA SER A 183 -1.73 18.98 27.84
C SER A 183 -2.77 19.12 26.74
N SER A 184 -3.54 18.08 26.47
CA SER A 184 -4.59 18.08 25.46
C SER A 184 -5.89 18.67 26.02
N ASP A 185 -6.54 19.54 25.27
CA ASP A 185 -7.89 20.05 25.57
C ASP A 185 -8.97 18.96 25.49
N GLU A 186 -8.65 17.84 24.85
CA GLU A 186 -9.52 16.68 24.70
C GLU A 186 -9.31 15.70 25.87
N LYS A 187 -10.35 15.45 26.64
CA LYS A 187 -10.29 14.57 27.83
C LYS A 187 -10.63 13.09 27.56
N THR A 188 -10.73 12.69 26.32
CA THR A 188 -11.07 11.32 25.96
C THR A 188 -9.92 10.68 25.20
N LEU A 189 -9.40 9.54 25.67
CA LEU A 189 -8.30 8.80 25.03
C LEU A 189 -8.52 8.59 23.53
N SER A 190 -9.73 8.23 23.12
CA SER A 190 -10.08 8.03 21.70
C SER A 190 -10.00 9.28 20.84
N LYS A 191 -10.00 10.48 21.45
CA LYS A 191 -9.86 11.74 20.73
C LYS A 191 -8.43 12.27 20.72
N ILE A 192 -7.65 11.95 21.74
CA ILE A 192 -6.25 12.35 21.90
C ILE A 192 -5.36 11.41 21.10
N MET A 193 -5.57 10.11 21.26
CA MET A 193 -4.91 9.12 20.45
C MET A 193 -5.62 9.05 19.10
N PRO A 194 -4.87 9.02 17.99
CA PRO A 194 -5.50 8.78 16.70
C PRO A 194 -6.31 7.49 16.78
N SER A 195 -7.49 7.47 16.21
CA SER A 195 -8.33 6.29 16.05
C SER A 195 -7.65 5.31 15.12
N GLN A 196 -6.66 4.63 15.65
CA GLN A 196 -5.87 3.59 14.99
C GLN A 196 -6.35 2.20 15.44
N LEU A 197 -7.49 2.19 16.14
CA LEU A 197 -8.23 0.99 16.47
C LEU A 197 -9.29 0.68 15.42
#